data_e22d42768428b2019c66a91df95d98f6
#
_entry.id   e22d42768428b2019c66a91df95d98f6
#
_cell.length_a   1.000
_cell.length_b   1.000
_cell.length_c   1.000
_cell.angle_alpha   90.00
_cell.angle_beta   90.00
_cell.angle_gamma   90.00
#
_symmetry.space_group_name_H-M   'P 1'
#
loop_
_entity.id
_entity.type
_entity.pdbx_description
1 polymer ?
#
loop_
_entity_poly.entity_id
_entity_poly.type
_entity_poly.pdbx_seq_one_letter_code
_entity_poly.pdbx_strand_id
1 'polypeptide(L)'
;MNYVDKADQNGYTQTVVLLKQIFCRCGSAFGRFVLRQGAAHRQKAVRQGGVNGHGTPHPCRFFRKGQTDMKAVLIPGDGIGREIAQSVRKISDVLATGIEWEEYAAGAEYAAEHGELLQPGALDAIEEYGWALKGPTATPIGKGFRSINVQLRQRFNTYANLRPVRTLPGVPTRFENVDLVIVRENTEDLYKGIEYMLNDEIANGVKLITKPACERICRFAFDYAAPTGQKKVTAVHKANIMKLTDGMFLSTFREVAKDYPAIEADDCIIDALCMKLVQKPEQFDVLVAPNLYGDIISDLCAGLVGGLGFAPSANIGAKTRIYEAVHGSAPDIAGQNKANPSAILMAFAMMLNDLGMPDKAARLNAAILAQVAEGKAGTA
;
A
#
# COMPACT_ATOMS: atom_id res chain seq x y z
N MET A 1 -11.86 -40.69 7.84
CA MET A 1 -13.30 -40.45 7.98
C MET A 1 -13.59 -39.08 7.39
N ASN A 2 -14.33 -39.05 6.31
CA ASN A 2 -14.48 -37.98 5.33
C ASN A 2 -15.12 -36.70 5.91
N TYR A 3 -14.37 -35.58 5.84
CA TYR A 3 -14.93 -34.24 5.92
C TYR A 3 -14.68 -33.47 4.59
N VAL A 4 -15.11 -34.11 3.52
CA VAL A 4 -15.30 -33.46 2.22
C VAL A 4 -16.76 -33.71 1.88
N ASP A 5 -17.61 -32.77 2.16
CA ASP A 5 -18.92 -32.53 1.59
C ASP A 5 -19.84 -31.84 2.59
N LYS A 6 -19.67 -30.54 2.70
CA LYS A 6 -20.76 -29.58 2.79
C LYS A 6 -20.19 -28.28 2.23
N ALA A 7 -20.37 -28.07 0.94
CA ALA A 7 -20.29 -26.75 0.35
C ALA A 7 -21.32 -25.90 1.10
N ASP A 8 -20.80 -24.96 1.87
CA ASP A 8 -21.61 -23.98 2.56
C ASP A 8 -22.36 -23.19 1.48
N GLN A 9 -23.67 -23.12 1.55
CA GLN A 9 -24.57 -22.51 0.55
C GLN A 9 -24.32 -21.01 0.32
N ASN A 10 -23.28 -20.46 0.87
CA ASN A 10 -22.87 -19.04 0.80
C ASN A 10 -21.66 -18.76 -0.10
N GLY A 11 -21.31 -19.62 -1.05
CA GLY A 11 -20.44 -19.31 -2.20
C GLY A 11 -19.07 -18.67 -1.90
N TYR A 12 -18.45 -18.94 -0.74
CA TYR A 12 -17.21 -18.26 -0.34
C TYR A 12 -15.94 -18.97 -0.82
N THR A 13 -15.01 -18.17 -1.35
CA THR A 13 -13.74 -18.58 -1.93
C THR A 13 -13.05 -19.71 -1.16
N GLN A 14 -12.63 -20.75 -1.89
CA GLN A 14 -11.76 -21.84 -1.40
C GLN A 14 -10.52 -21.31 -0.67
N THR A 15 -10.05 -20.11 -1.01
CA THR A 15 -8.93 -19.40 -0.39
C THR A 15 -9.11 -19.16 1.11
N VAL A 16 -10.29 -18.74 1.56
CA VAL A 16 -10.54 -18.48 2.99
C VAL A 16 -10.67 -19.78 3.79
N VAL A 17 -11.28 -20.81 3.21
CA VAL A 17 -11.38 -22.12 3.85
C VAL A 17 -10.00 -22.77 4.01
N LEU A 18 -9.15 -22.62 3.01
CA LEU A 18 -7.79 -23.16 3.03
C LEU A 18 -6.86 -22.41 4.00
N LEU A 19 -6.95 -21.08 4.07
CA LEU A 19 -6.25 -20.27 5.06
C LEU A 19 -6.61 -20.72 6.48
N LYS A 20 -7.89 -21.04 6.76
CA LYS A 20 -8.34 -21.56 8.04
C LYS A 20 -7.70 -22.93 8.36
N GLN A 21 -7.56 -23.83 7.37
CA GLN A 21 -6.90 -25.14 7.53
C GLN A 21 -5.39 -25.02 7.73
N ILE A 22 -4.72 -24.09 7.04
CA ILE A 22 -3.29 -23.80 7.19
C ILE A 22 -3.02 -23.26 8.60
N PHE A 23 -3.84 -22.35 9.12
CA PHE A 23 -3.71 -21.81 10.48
C PHE A 23 -3.89 -22.88 11.56
N CYS A 24 -4.77 -23.87 11.36
CA CYS A 24 -4.94 -24.98 12.29
C CYS A 24 -3.78 -25.98 12.28
N ARG A 25 -3.12 -26.19 11.13
CA ARG A 25 -1.99 -27.14 11.00
C ARG A 25 -0.63 -26.57 11.39
N CYS A 26 -0.41 -25.27 11.29
CA CYS A 26 0.87 -24.63 11.59
C CYS A 26 1.15 -24.42 13.09
N GLY A 27 0.26 -24.83 13.98
CA GLY A 27 0.43 -24.64 15.43
C GLY A 27 1.63 -25.37 16.05
N SER A 28 2.27 -26.33 15.39
CA SER A 28 3.33 -27.14 16.03
C SER A 28 4.67 -27.29 15.28
N ALA A 29 4.73 -27.05 13.97
CA ALA A 29 5.96 -27.31 13.21
C ALA A 29 6.66 -26.07 12.64
N PHE A 30 5.90 -25.05 12.22
CA PHE A 30 6.45 -23.88 11.53
C PHE A 30 6.97 -22.78 12.48
N GLY A 31 6.51 -22.74 13.72
CA GLY A 31 6.97 -21.78 14.73
C GLY A 31 8.47 -21.86 15.05
N ARG A 32 9.14 -22.99 14.76
CA ARG A 32 10.59 -23.14 15.01
C ARG A 32 11.47 -22.68 13.85
N PHE A 33 10.97 -22.63 12.63
CA PHE A 33 11.76 -22.21 11.47
C PHE A 33 11.77 -20.69 11.30
N VAL A 34 10.62 -20.04 11.48
CA VAL A 34 10.49 -18.57 11.36
C VAL A 34 11.16 -17.86 12.54
N LEU A 35 11.13 -18.45 13.76
CA LEU A 35 11.80 -17.91 14.94
C LEU A 35 13.34 -17.95 14.84
N ARG A 36 13.91 -18.87 14.05
CA ARG A 36 15.38 -18.91 13.85
C ARG A 36 15.90 -17.83 12.91
N GLN A 37 15.12 -17.38 11.93
CA GLN A 37 15.54 -16.26 11.06
C GLN A 37 15.28 -14.89 11.69
N GLY A 38 14.23 -14.74 12.50
CA GLY A 38 13.95 -13.50 13.23
C GLY A 38 14.88 -13.24 14.43
N ALA A 39 15.47 -14.30 15.02
CA ALA A 39 16.34 -14.16 16.18
C ALA A 39 17.79 -13.74 15.82
N ALA A 40 18.24 -13.98 14.59
CA ALA A 40 19.59 -13.60 14.16
C ALA A 40 19.75 -12.08 13.95
N HIS A 41 18.64 -11.33 13.76
CA HIS A 41 18.68 -9.88 13.59
C HIS A 41 18.43 -9.05 14.86
N ARG A 42 18.05 -9.67 15.99
CA ARG A 42 17.74 -8.93 17.23
C ARG A 42 18.88 -8.70 18.22
N GLN A 43 20.08 -9.24 18.00
CA GLN A 43 21.15 -9.16 19.01
C GLN A 43 22.23 -8.08 18.80
N LYS A 44 22.11 -7.19 17.80
CA LYS A 44 23.13 -6.14 17.57
C LYS A 44 22.69 -4.67 17.76
N ALA A 45 21.51 -4.40 18.24
CA ALA A 45 21.00 -3.03 18.36
C ALA A 45 20.63 -2.65 19.80
N VAL A 46 21.46 -2.95 20.78
CA VAL A 46 21.37 -2.32 22.11
C VAL A 46 22.80 -2.05 22.63
N ARG A 47 23.31 -0.85 22.36
CA ARG A 47 24.08 0.04 23.26
C ARG A 47 24.72 1.17 22.48
N GLN A 48 24.32 2.33 22.82
CA GLN A 48 25.03 3.61 22.95
C GLN A 48 24.38 4.77 22.21
N GLY A 49 24.18 5.83 22.98
CA GLY A 49 24.25 7.21 22.56
C GLY A 49 22.96 8.00 22.73
N GLY A 50 22.88 8.70 23.83
CA GLY A 50 21.79 9.62 24.15
C GLY A 50 21.84 10.94 23.38
N VAL A 51 20.67 11.59 23.31
CA VAL A 51 20.35 13.03 23.34
C VAL A 51 20.67 13.88 22.11
N ASN A 52 19.66 14.31 21.35
CA ASN A 52 19.18 15.70 21.41
C ASN A 52 17.85 15.81 20.66
N GLY A 53 16.90 16.51 21.25
CA GLY A 53 15.53 16.62 20.81
C GLY A 53 15.35 17.55 19.62
N HIS A 54 14.82 16.96 18.56
CA HIS A 54 13.83 17.56 17.68
C HIS A 54 12.92 16.40 17.29
N GLY A 55 11.70 16.42 17.86
CA GLY A 55 10.73 15.32 17.72
C GLY A 55 10.24 15.15 16.29
N THR A 56 10.87 14.27 15.55
CA THR A 56 10.26 13.68 14.35
C THR A 56 9.27 12.60 14.80
N PRO A 57 8.06 12.54 14.24
CA PRO A 57 7.12 11.49 14.58
C PRO A 57 7.63 10.15 14.04
N HIS A 58 8.14 9.28 14.92
CA HIS A 58 8.41 7.88 14.63
C HIS A 58 7.13 7.22 14.09
N PRO A 59 7.16 6.44 13.00
CA PRO A 59 5.97 5.81 12.42
C PRO A 59 5.23 4.86 13.39
N CYS A 60 5.81 4.52 14.54
CA CYS A 60 5.29 3.53 15.49
C CYS A 60 4.71 4.10 16.81
N ARG A 61 4.44 5.41 16.93
CA ARG A 61 4.05 6.01 18.23
C ARG A 61 2.57 6.37 18.40
N PHE A 62 1.65 5.81 17.61
CA PHE A 62 0.20 6.12 17.76
C PHE A 62 -0.57 5.17 18.66
N PHE A 63 0.06 4.16 19.29
CA PHE A 63 -0.62 3.26 20.20
C PHE A 63 -0.58 3.74 21.65
N ARG A 64 -1.73 4.13 22.21
CA ARG A 64 -1.93 4.10 23.67
C ARG A 64 -2.15 2.63 24.07
N LYS A 65 -1.16 2.04 24.75
CA LYS A 65 -1.27 0.72 25.39
C LYS A 65 -2.51 0.71 26.28
N GLY A 66 -3.56 -0.07 25.92
CA GLY A 66 -4.76 -0.24 26.76
C GLY A 66 -6.10 0.03 26.08
N GLN A 67 -6.15 0.30 24.77
CA GLN A 67 -7.43 0.48 24.09
C GLN A 67 -7.99 -0.89 23.66
N THR A 68 -9.07 -1.34 24.31
CA THR A 68 -9.72 -2.65 24.07
C THR A 68 -10.62 -2.66 22.84
N ASP A 69 -11.08 -1.49 22.38
CA ASP A 69 -12.01 -1.35 21.26
C ASP A 69 -11.32 -0.61 20.11
N MET A 70 -10.80 -1.36 19.16
CA MET A 70 -10.12 -0.81 17.99
C MET A 70 -11.12 -0.74 16.83
N LYS A 71 -11.57 0.47 16.49
CA LYS A 71 -12.43 0.73 15.35
C LYS A 71 -11.63 1.07 14.10
N ALA A 72 -12.09 0.61 12.96
CA ALA A 72 -11.54 0.97 11.66
C ALA A 72 -12.65 0.99 10.60
N VAL A 73 -12.49 1.87 9.61
CA VAL A 73 -13.42 1.95 8.48
C VAL A 73 -13.07 0.89 7.44
N LEU A 74 -14.10 0.18 6.95
CA LEU A 74 -14.01 -0.70 5.79
C LEU A 74 -14.83 -0.13 4.65
N ILE A 75 -14.20 0.14 3.53
CA ILE A 75 -14.88 0.57 2.29
C ILE A 75 -14.73 -0.56 1.26
N PRO A 76 -15.75 -1.39 1.03
CA PRO A 76 -15.68 -2.46 0.04
C PRO A 76 -15.40 -1.94 -1.39
N GLY A 77 -16.04 -0.84 -1.78
CA GLY A 77 -15.95 -0.28 -3.13
C GLY A 77 -16.82 -1.03 -4.15
N ASP A 78 -16.44 -0.94 -5.42
CA ASP A 78 -17.17 -1.47 -6.57
C ASP A 78 -16.69 -2.85 -7.01
N GLY A 79 -17.52 -3.55 -7.78
CA GLY A 79 -17.20 -4.79 -8.47
C GLY A 79 -16.72 -5.89 -7.52
N ILE A 80 -15.48 -6.39 -7.74
CA ILE A 80 -14.87 -7.43 -6.88
C ILE A 80 -14.64 -6.96 -5.44
N GLY A 81 -14.74 -5.67 -5.18
CA GLY A 81 -14.45 -5.08 -3.87
C GLY A 81 -15.23 -5.71 -2.73
N ARG A 82 -16.53 -6.02 -2.95
CA ARG A 82 -17.38 -6.62 -1.93
C ARG A 82 -16.89 -8.02 -1.51
N GLU A 83 -16.52 -8.88 -2.47
CA GLU A 83 -16.06 -10.24 -2.16
C GLU A 83 -14.67 -10.27 -1.53
N ILE A 84 -13.75 -9.39 -1.95
CA ILE A 84 -12.43 -9.30 -1.32
C ILE A 84 -12.50 -8.68 0.09
N ALA A 85 -13.40 -7.73 0.35
CA ALA A 85 -13.63 -7.16 1.68
C ALA A 85 -14.19 -8.20 2.66
N GLN A 86 -15.06 -9.09 2.20
CA GLN A 86 -15.52 -10.21 3.02
C GLN A 86 -14.37 -11.16 3.41
N SER A 87 -13.39 -11.35 2.51
CA SER A 87 -12.19 -12.13 2.84
C SER A 87 -11.39 -11.48 3.96
N VAL A 88 -11.28 -10.14 3.97
CA VAL A 88 -10.63 -9.40 5.07
C VAL A 88 -11.35 -9.62 6.40
N ARG A 89 -12.68 -9.49 6.44
CA ARG A 89 -13.47 -9.71 7.67
C ARG A 89 -13.23 -11.12 8.23
N LYS A 90 -13.34 -12.15 7.39
CA LYS A 90 -13.11 -13.54 7.80
C LYS A 90 -11.70 -13.77 8.35
N ILE A 91 -10.68 -13.21 7.70
CA ILE A 91 -9.29 -13.31 8.16
C ILE A 91 -9.09 -12.53 9.46
N SER A 92 -9.71 -11.35 9.61
CA SER A 92 -9.71 -10.58 10.84
C SER A 92 -10.23 -11.40 12.03
N ASP A 93 -11.35 -12.11 11.82
CA ASP A 93 -11.94 -13.00 12.83
C ASP A 93 -11.04 -14.18 13.16
N VAL A 94 -10.53 -14.88 12.14
CA VAL A 94 -9.60 -16.03 12.31
C VAL A 94 -8.32 -15.64 13.04
N LEU A 95 -7.81 -14.44 12.79
CA LEU A 95 -6.64 -13.90 13.49
C LEU A 95 -6.99 -13.32 14.87
N ALA A 96 -8.26 -13.26 15.23
CA ALA A 96 -8.73 -12.64 16.46
C ALA A 96 -8.12 -11.24 16.65
N THR A 97 -8.25 -10.37 15.62
CA THR A 97 -7.62 -9.05 15.64
C THR A 97 -8.24 -8.11 16.65
N GLY A 98 -9.52 -8.30 16.97
CA GLY A 98 -10.30 -7.39 17.80
C GLY A 98 -10.66 -6.07 17.10
N ILE A 99 -10.50 -5.98 15.78
CA ILE A 99 -10.88 -4.79 15.02
C ILE A 99 -12.39 -4.82 14.79
N GLU A 100 -13.09 -3.79 15.26
CA GLU A 100 -14.49 -3.51 14.94
C GLU A 100 -14.55 -2.74 13.61
N TRP A 101 -15.05 -3.39 12.58
CA TRP A 101 -15.17 -2.81 11.25
C TRP A 101 -16.48 -2.04 11.10
N GLU A 102 -16.39 -0.75 10.83
CA GLU A 102 -17.52 0.08 10.40
C GLU A 102 -17.49 0.24 8.88
N GLU A 103 -18.54 -0.27 8.21
CA GLU A 103 -18.58 -0.34 6.75
C GLU A 103 -19.31 0.85 6.15
N TYR A 104 -18.70 1.45 5.12
CA TYR A 104 -19.28 2.52 4.32
C TYR A 104 -19.22 2.21 2.83
N ALA A 105 -20.30 2.49 2.13
CA ALA A 105 -20.37 2.34 0.68
C ALA A 105 -19.64 3.48 -0.03
N ALA A 106 -18.97 3.16 -1.13
CA ALA A 106 -18.33 4.15 -1.99
C ALA A 106 -18.14 3.61 -3.41
N GLY A 107 -18.10 4.50 -4.38
CA GLY A 107 -17.78 4.20 -5.77
C GLY A 107 -18.91 4.53 -6.74
N ALA A 108 -18.75 4.03 -7.98
CA ALA A 108 -19.70 4.31 -9.06
C ALA A 108 -21.07 3.65 -8.83
N GLU A 109 -21.09 2.45 -8.22
CA GLU A 109 -22.34 1.75 -7.90
C GLU A 109 -23.15 2.56 -6.88
N TYR A 110 -22.51 3.02 -5.80
CA TYR A 110 -23.16 3.87 -4.81
C TYR A 110 -23.63 5.21 -5.40
N ALA A 111 -22.81 5.82 -6.27
CA ALA A 111 -23.16 7.07 -6.93
C ALA A 111 -24.37 6.96 -7.87
N ALA A 112 -24.54 5.81 -8.53
CA ALA A 112 -25.68 5.58 -9.41
C ALA A 112 -27.02 5.54 -8.65
N GLU A 113 -27.01 5.11 -7.38
CA GLU A 113 -28.21 4.99 -6.55
C GLU A 113 -28.48 6.27 -5.73
N HIS A 114 -27.42 6.97 -5.27
CA HIS A 114 -27.53 8.03 -4.27
C HIS A 114 -27.08 9.42 -4.76
N GLY A 115 -26.44 9.50 -5.95
CA GLY A 115 -25.90 10.75 -6.49
C GLY A 115 -24.60 11.23 -5.87
N GLU A 116 -24.04 10.49 -4.91
CA GLU A 116 -22.80 10.79 -4.19
C GLU A 116 -21.82 9.62 -4.28
N LEU A 117 -20.52 9.91 -4.43
CA LEU A 117 -19.49 8.87 -4.55
C LEU A 117 -19.14 8.16 -3.24
N LEU A 118 -19.47 8.74 -2.11
CA LEU A 118 -19.11 8.25 -0.79
C LEU A 118 -20.28 8.42 0.17
N GLN A 119 -20.61 7.37 0.90
CA GLN A 119 -21.67 7.39 1.89
C GLN A 119 -21.41 8.45 2.97
N PRO A 120 -22.41 9.27 3.32
CA PRO A 120 -22.32 10.24 4.43
C PRO A 120 -21.81 9.61 5.72
N GLY A 121 -20.98 10.34 6.47
CA GLY A 121 -20.36 9.87 7.70
C GLY A 121 -19.03 9.13 7.52
N ALA A 122 -18.72 8.61 6.33
CA ALA A 122 -17.48 7.88 6.09
C ALA A 122 -16.23 8.71 6.37
N LEU A 123 -16.22 9.99 5.96
CA LEU A 123 -15.07 10.88 6.20
C LEU A 123 -14.89 11.17 7.70
N ASP A 124 -15.98 11.35 8.43
CA ASP A 124 -15.95 11.65 9.86
C ASP A 124 -15.45 10.41 10.65
N ALA A 125 -15.91 9.21 10.28
CA ALA A 125 -15.45 7.97 10.88
C ALA A 125 -13.96 7.72 10.59
N ILE A 126 -13.47 7.98 9.36
CA ILE A 126 -12.04 7.89 9.04
C ILE A 126 -11.22 8.90 9.85
N GLU A 127 -11.73 10.13 10.04
CA GLU A 127 -11.05 11.15 10.84
C GLU A 127 -10.98 10.78 12.31
N GLU A 128 -12.06 10.22 12.85
CA GLU A 128 -12.16 9.77 14.25
C GLU A 128 -11.27 8.57 14.53
N TYR A 129 -11.35 7.52 13.71
CA TYR A 129 -10.63 6.28 13.97
C TYR A 129 -9.17 6.33 13.51
N GLY A 130 -8.87 7.13 12.49
CA GLY A 130 -7.54 7.25 11.90
C GLY A 130 -7.13 6.08 10.99
N TRP A 131 -7.97 5.05 10.84
CA TRP A 131 -7.66 3.81 10.12
C TRP A 131 -8.77 3.43 9.16
N ALA A 132 -8.40 3.16 7.91
CA ALA A 132 -9.32 2.64 6.92
C ALA A 132 -8.66 1.57 6.04
N LEU A 133 -9.45 0.59 5.63
CA LEU A 133 -9.11 -0.37 4.58
C LEU A 133 -10.13 -0.23 3.45
N LYS A 134 -9.64 0.04 2.23
CA LYS A 134 -10.48 0.36 1.09
C LYS A 134 -10.26 -0.62 -0.05
N GLY A 135 -11.35 -1.18 -0.57
CA GLY A 135 -11.38 -1.90 -1.83
C GLY A 135 -11.31 -0.97 -3.06
N PRO A 136 -11.34 -1.52 -4.25
CA PRO A 136 -11.28 -0.74 -5.49
C PRO A 136 -12.56 0.09 -5.68
N THR A 137 -12.40 1.32 -6.17
CA THR A 137 -13.50 2.22 -6.49
C THR A 137 -13.38 2.73 -7.92
N ALA A 138 -14.46 2.66 -8.68
CA ALA A 138 -14.56 3.28 -9.98
C ALA A 138 -15.07 4.74 -9.84
N THR A 139 -14.62 5.58 -10.74
CA THR A 139 -15.17 6.94 -10.87
C THR A 139 -15.93 7.01 -12.20
N PRO A 140 -17.21 7.43 -12.22
CA PRO A 140 -17.97 7.54 -13.45
C PRO A 140 -17.26 8.45 -14.46
N ILE A 141 -17.20 8.04 -15.71
CA ILE A 141 -16.65 8.84 -16.81
C ILE A 141 -17.68 9.93 -17.14
N GLY A 142 -17.31 11.20 -17.00
CA GLY A 142 -18.18 12.33 -17.32
C GLY A 142 -18.00 13.52 -16.38
N LYS A 143 -18.78 14.55 -16.60
CA LYS A 143 -18.68 15.81 -15.84
C LYS A 143 -19.21 15.63 -14.40
N GLY A 144 -18.43 16.01 -13.39
CA GLY A 144 -18.93 16.30 -12.06
C GLY A 144 -18.27 15.56 -10.89
N PHE A 145 -17.72 14.37 -11.05
CA PHE A 145 -17.12 13.63 -9.94
C PHE A 145 -15.59 13.65 -9.95
N ARG A 146 -14.98 14.05 -8.83
CA ARG A 146 -13.54 13.84 -8.61
C ARG A 146 -13.31 12.43 -8.06
N SER A 147 -12.20 11.79 -8.45
CA SER A 147 -11.80 10.49 -7.92
C SER A 147 -11.87 10.46 -6.39
N ILE A 148 -12.50 9.42 -5.83
CA ILE A 148 -12.56 9.17 -4.37
C ILE A 148 -11.15 9.11 -3.79
N ASN A 149 -10.22 8.46 -4.48
CA ASN A 149 -8.84 8.36 -4.02
C ASN A 149 -8.21 9.75 -3.86
N VAL A 150 -8.41 10.65 -4.82
CA VAL A 150 -7.90 12.01 -4.75
C VAL A 150 -8.58 12.80 -3.61
N GLN A 151 -9.90 12.64 -3.42
CA GLN A 151 -10.62 13.28 -2.31
C GLN A 151 -10.08 12.83 -0.94
N LEU A 152 -9.94 11.52 -0.72
CA LEU A 152 -9.41 10.97 0.53
C LEU A 152 -7.98 11.45 0.80
N ARG A 153 -7.11 11.40 -0.21
CA ARG A 153 -5.71 11.86 -0.10
C ARG A 153 -5.60 13.32 0.27
N GLN A 154 -6.44 14.17 -0.32
CA GLN A 154 -6.49 15.61 -0.02
C GLN A 154 -7.12 15.90 1.33
N ARG A 155 -8.27 15.28 1.67
CA ARG A 155 -9.00 15.49 2.94
C ARG A 155 -8.14 15.16 4.14
N PHE A 156 -7.44 14.02 4.10
CA PHE A 156 -6.66 13.52 5.23
C PHE A 156 -5.16 13.82 5.11
N ASN A 157 -4.76 14.55 4.07
CA ASN A 157 -3.35 14.86 3.80
C ASN A 157 -2.46 13.61 3.92
N THR A 158 -2.90 12.50 3.30
CA THR A 158 -2.13 11.27 3.25
C THR A 158 -1.02 11.41 2.21
N TYR A 159 0.03 12.11 2.59
CA TYR A 159 1.09 12.62 1.71
C TYR A 159 2.02 11.56 1.14
N ALA A 160 2.15 10.42 1.80
CA ALA A 160 3.00 9.33 1.35
C ALA A 160 2.15 8.13 0.93
N ASN A 161 2.30 7.68 -0.30
CA ASN A 161 1.77 6.42 -0.77
C ASN A 161 2.90 5.39 -0.82
N LEU A 162 2.80 4.37 0.03
CA LEU A 162 3.78 3.31 0.19
C LEU A 162 3.34 2.07 -0.58
N ARG A 163 4.15 1.62 -1.54
CA ARG A 163 3.88 0.46 -2.40
C ARG A 163 5.06 -0.52 -2.38
N PRO A 164 5.06 -1.53 -1.51
CA PRO A 164 6.04 -2.61 -1.56
C PRO A 164 5.81 -3.50 -2.77
N VAL A 165 6.89 -3.90 -3.42
CA VAL A 165 6.91 -4.76 -4.61
C VAL A 165 7.88 -5.90 -4.37
N ARG A 166 7.38 -7.12 -4.35
CA ARG A 166 8.19 -8.30 -4.07
C ARG A 166 7.78 -9.48 -4.96
N THR A 167 8.78 -10.19 -5.48
CA THR A 167 8.54 -11.48 -6.14
C THR A 167 8.02 -12.49 -5.13
N LEU A 168 6.92 -13.17 -5.47
CA LEU A 168 6.32 -14.20 -4.62
C LEU A 168 6.57 -15.58 -5.20
N PRO A 169 6.99 -16.58 -4.39
CA PRO A 169 7.12 -17.95 -4.84
C PRO A 169 5.81 -18.48 -5.41
N GLY A 170 5.85 -19.10 -6.60
CA GLY A 170 4.68 -19.66 -7.27
C GLY A 170 3.94 -18.70 -8.21
N VAL A 171 4.28 -17.41 -8.21
CA VAL A 171 3.77 -16.46 -9.23
C VAL A 171 4.67 -16.52 -10.46
N PRO A 172 4.13 -16.84 -11.66
CA PRO A 172 4.92 -16.81 -12.89
C PRO A 172 5.39 -15.38 -13.21
N THR A 173 6.68 -15.17 -13.23
CA THR A 173 7.28 -13.88 -13.59
C THR A 173 8.65 -14.09 -14.24
N ARG A 174 9.12 -13.08 -14.98
CA ARG A 174 10.45 -13.09 -15.60
C ARG A 174 11.58 -12.72 -14.62
N PHE A 175 11.22 -12.11 -13.49
CA PHE A 175 12.17 -11.53 -12.55
C PHE A 175 12.11 -12.29 -11.23
N GLU A 176 13.30 -12.69 -10.77
CA GLU A 176 13.48 -13.30 -9.44
C GLU A 176 14.11 -12.29 -8.49
N ASN A 177 13.86 -12.44 -7.19
CA ASN A 177 14.49 -11.64 -6.13
C ASN A 177 14.22 -10.13 -6.22
N VAL A 178 13.09 -9.70 -6.81
CA VAL A 178 12.66 -8.32 -6.72
C VAL A 178 12.15 -8.07 -5.31
N ASP A 179 12.72 -7.09 -4.63
CA ASP A 179 12.31 -6.66 -3.29
C ASP A 179 12.61 -5.16 -3.15
N LEU A 180 11.70 -4.34 -3.65
CA LEU A 180 11.82 -2.89 -3.62
C LEU A 180 10.54 -2.23 -3.12
N VAL A 181 10.64 -0.97 -2.76
CA VAL A 181 9.50 -0.19 -2.27
C VAL A 181 9.44 1.14 -2.99
N ILE A 182 8.25 1.52 -3.45
CA ILE A 182 8.00 2.85 -3.98
C ILE A 182 7.35 3.72 -2.90
N VAL A 183 7.95 4.86 -2.63
CA VAL A 183 7.44 5.95 -1.81
C VAL A 183 7.03 7.09 -2.74
N ARG A 184 5.74 7.16 -3.03
CA ARG A 184 5.15 8.14 -3.94
C ARG A 184 4.62 9.33 -3.15
N GLU A 185 5.03 10.55 -3.52
CA GLU A 185 4.32 11.75 -3.07
C GLU A 185 2.87 11.71 -3.58
N ASN A 186 1.91 12.15 -2.77
CA ASN A 186 0.51 11.79 -3.00
C ASN A 186 -0.45 12.98 -3.03
N THR A 187 0.05 14.21 -2.85
CA THR A 187 -0.80 15.39 -2.64
C THR A 187 -0.59 16.53 -3.63
N GLU A 188 0.47 16.48 -4.40
CA GLU A 188 0.88 17.53 -5.36
C GLU A 188 1.06 17.00 -6.78
N ASP A 189 1.92 17.64 -7.55
CA ASP A 189 2.23 17.34 -8.95
C ASP A 189 1.03 17.66 -9.87
N LEU A 190 0.89 17.00 -11.00
CA LEU A 190 -0.24 17.12 -11.93
C LEU A 190 -1.57 16.69 -11.27
N TYR A 191 -1.53 15.84 -10.26
CA TYR A 191 -2.71 15.40 -9.50
C TYR A 191 -3.36 16.52 -8.67
N LYS A 192 -2.75 17.71 -8.61
CA LYS A 192 -3.40 18.90 -8.07
C LYS A 192 -4.58 19.36 -8.93
N GLY A 193 -4.59 18.96 -10.20
CA GLY A 193 -5.69 19.26 -11.13
C GLY A 193 -5.76 20.74 -11.51
N ILE A 194 -4.61 21.42 -11.60
CA ILE A 194 -4.56 22.81 -12.07
C ILE A 194 -4.37 22.79 -13.58
N GLU A 195 -5.48 22.91 -14.29
CA GLU A 195 -5.53 22.93 -15.75
C GLU A 195 -6.46 24.01 -16.25
N TYR A 196 -6.13 24.58 -17.40
CA TYR A 196 -6.95 25.59 -18.06
C TYR A 196 -6.73 25.61 -19.58
N MET A 197 -7.78 26.00 -20.30
CA MET A 197 -7.70 26.26 -21.72
C MET A 197 -7.20 27.68 -21.96
N LEU A 198 -6.20 27.87 -22.82
CA LEU A 198 -5.81 29.18 -23.35
C LEU A 198 -6.76 29.61 -24.43
N ASN A 199 -7.20 28.68 -25.27
CA ASN A 199 -8.22 28.79 -26.27
C ASN A 199 -8.78 27.39 -26.57
N ASP A 200 -9.64 27.23 -27.56
CA ASP A 200 -10.29 25.96 -27.90
C ASP A 200 -9.32 24.85 -28.36
N GLU A 201 -8.08 25.22 -28.71
CA GLU A 201 -7.07 24.28 -29.24
C GLU A 201 -5.90 24.05 -28.29
N ILE A 202 -5.71 24.88 -27.24
CA ILE A 202 -4.54 24.85 -26.37
C ILE A 202 -4.95 24.70 -24.92
N ALA A 203 -4.59 23.56 -24.34
CA ALA A 203 -4.74 23.27 -22.91
C ALA A 203 -3.39 23.33 -22.18
N ASN A 204 -3.38 23.88 -20.98
CA ASN A 204 -2.23 23.88 -20.08
C ASN A 204 -2.52 23.10 -18.80
N GLY A 205 -1.53 22.31 -18.36
CA GLY A 205 -1.51 21.66 -17.04
C GLY A 205 -0.32 22.16 -16.23
N VAL A 206 -0.52 22.40 -14.95
CA VAL A 206 0.52 22.89 -14.03
C VAL A 206 1.04 21.76 -13.15
N LYS A 207 2.31 21.46 -13.27
CA LYS A 207 3.04 20.61 -12.31
C LYS A 207 3.41 21.44 -11.08
N LEU A 208 2.68 21.22 -9.98
CA LEU A 208 2.93 21.91 -8.72
C LEU A 208 3.86 21.09 -7.83
N ILE A 209 5.03 21.62 -7.48
CA ILE A 209 5.98 21.01 -6.56
C ILE A 209 6.35 22.04 -5.51
N THR A 210 6.23 21.69 -4.22
CA THR A 210 6.63 22.55 -3.11
C THR A 210 7.77 21.94 -2.30
N LYS A 211 8.66 22.80 -1.79
CA LYS A 211 9.78 22.35 -0.95
C LYS A 211 9.32 21.60 0.31
N PRO A 212 8.28 22.04 1.05
CA PRO A 212 7.78 21.28 2.22
C PRO A 212 7.28 19.87 1.88
N ALA A 213 6.61 19.69 0.74
CA ALA A 213 6.17 18.38 0.32
C ALA A 213 7.34 17.49 -0.11
N CYS A 214 8.32 18.04 -0.83
CA CYS A 214 9.56 17.33 -1.16
C CYS A 214 10.30 16.89 0.11
N GLU A 215 10.46 17.75 1.08
CA GLU A 215 11.17 17.45 2.33
C GLU A 215 10.48 16.32 3.10
N ARG A 216 9.16 16.40 3.31
CA ARG A 216 8.43 15.39 4.08
C ARG A 216 8.43 14.02 3.40
N ILE A 217 8.31 13.95 2.06
CA ILE A 217 8.30 12.66 1.37
C ILE A 217 9.70 12.04 1.31
N CYS A 218 10.75 12.85 1.14
CA CYS A 218 12.13 12.38 1.21
C CYS A 218 12.47 11.86 2.60
N ARG A 219 12.13 12.61 3.66
CA ARG A 219 12.31 12.14 5.05
C ARG A 219 11.56 10.83 5.31
N PHE A 220 10.31 10.73 4.85
CA PHE A 220 9.54 9.50 4.97
C PHE A 220 10.25 8.30 4.32
N ALA A 221 10.84 8.47 3.13
CA ALA A 221 11.56 7.41 2.43
C ALA A 221 12.80 6.93 3.21
N PHE A 222 13.58 7.84 3.78
CA PHE A 222 14.73 7.50 4.60
C PHE A 222 14.33 6.91 5.95
N ASP A 223 13.29 7.46 6.62
CA ASP A 223 12.74 6.93 7.87
C ASP A 223 12.17 5.51 7.70
N TYR A 224 11.63 5.21 6.53
CA TYR A 224 11.18 3.87 6.16
C TYR A 224 12.36 2.93 5.93
N ALA A 225 13.40 3.35 5.21
CA ALA A 225 14.55 2.53 4.87
C ALA A 225 15.37 2.12 6.11
N ALA A 226 15.57 3.02 7.06
CA ALA A 226 16.42 2.81 8.21
C ALA A 226 16.05 1.59 9.08
N PRO A 227 14.79 1.39 9.53
CA PRO A 227 14.40 0.22 10.33
C PRO A 227 14.16 -1.04 9.52
N THR A 228 13.88 -0.93 8.21
CA THR A 228 13.57 -2.09 7.35
C THR A 228 14.81 -2.79 6.81
N GLY A 229 16.01 -2.23 7.04
CA GLY A 229 17.28 -2.79 6.60
C GLY A 229 17.57 -2.53 5.12
N GLN A 230 16.80 -1.67 4.47
CA GLN A 230 17.06 -1.18 3.12
C GLN A 230 18.29 -0.26 3.15
N LYS A 231 19.18 -0.42 2.17
CA LYS A 231 20.49 0.24 2.20
C LYS A 231 20.57 1.46 1.31
N LYS A 232 19.65 1.57 0.35
CA LYS A 232 19.68 2.61 -0.66
C LYS A 232 18.31 3.27 -0.87
N VAL A 233 18.30 4.60 -0.95
CA VAL A 233 17.14 5.40 -1.37
C VAL A 233 17.50 6.12 -2.67
N THR A 234 16.73 5.88 -3.73
CA THR A 234 16.94 6.49 -5.04
C THR A 234 15.82 7.49 -5.34
N ALA A 235 16.20 8.76 -5.55
CA ALA A 235 15.27 9.81 -5.99
C ALA A 235 14.96 9.69 -7.48
N VAL A 236 13.69 9.70 -7.84
CA VAL A 236 13.21 9.61 -9.23
C VAL A 236 12.81 10.99 -9.73
N HIS A 237 13.39 11.47 -10.82
CA HIS A 237 13.16 12.82 -11.30
C HIS A 237 13.35 12.96 -12.83
N LYS A 238 13.03 14.14 -13.36
CA LYS A 238 13.36 14.58 -14.75
C LYS A 238 14.01 15.97 -14.75
N ALA A 239 14.90 16.23 -13.79
CA ALA A 239 15.51 17.55 -13.55
C ALA A 239 16.39 18.05 -14.72
N ASN A 240 16.79 17.17 -15.64
CA ASN A 240 17.47 17.59 -16.88
C ASN A 240 16.55 18.39 -17.82
N ILE A 241 15.23 18.21 -17.72
CA ILE A 241 14.20 18.96 -18.46
C ILE A 241 13.46 19.92 -17.54
N MET A 242 12.91 19.44 -16.44
CA MET A 242 12.14 20.22 -15.46
C MET A 242 13.04 20.77 -14.37
N LYS A 243 13.84 21.77 -14.75
CA LYS A 243 14.93 22.30 -13.91
C LYS A 243 14.46 22.95 -12.61
N LEU A 244 13.25 23.51 -12.57
CA LEU A 244 12.70 24.17 -11.39
C LEU A 244 11.93 23.18 -10.51
N THR A 245 10.93 22.49 -11.05
CA THR A 245 10.09 21.58 -10.27
C THR A 245 10.86 20.34 -9.81
N ASP A 246 11.38 19.54 -10.74
CA ASP A 246 12.14 18.34 -10.41
C ASP A 246 13.54 18.68 -9.86
N GLY A 247 14.10 19.82 -10.25
CA GLY A 247 15.32 20.34 -9.65
C GLY A 247 15.16 20.68 -8.17
N MET A 248 14.00 21.24 -7.77
CA MET A 248 13.66 21.46 -6.36
C MET A 248 13.52 20.11 -5.62
N PHE A 249 12.82 19.13 -6.17
CA PHE A 249 12.69 17.80 -5.59
C PHE A 249 14.08 17.17 -5.37
N LEU A 250 14.92 17.14 -6.40
CA LEU A 250 16.25 16.53 -6.34
C LEU A 250 17.18 17.25 -5.36
N SER A 251 17.18 18.59 -5.35
CA SER A 251 18.01 19.35 -4.41
C SER A 251 17.56 19.14 -2.96
N THR A 252 16.25 19.08 -2.71
CA THR A 252 15.70 18.81 -1.38
C THR A 252 16.01 17.38 -0.93
N PHE A 253 15.92 16.39 -1.83
CA PHE A 253 16.32 15.02 -1.55
C PHE A 253 17.79 14.95 -1.08
N ARG A 254 18.69 15.58 -1.81
CA ARG A 254 20.13 15.61 -1.48
C ARG A 254 20.41 16.32 -0.16
N GLU A 255 19.61 17.33 0.20
CA GLU A 255 19.73 18.01 1.49
C GLU A 255 19.27 17.09 2.63
N VAL A 256 18.12 16.45 2.50
CA VAL A 256 17.58 15.50 3.49
C VAL A 256 18.52 14.31 3.69
N ALA A 257 19.13 13.80 2.61
CA ALA A 257 20.06 12.66 2.66
C ALA A 257 21.25 12.88 3.62
N LYS A 258 21.67 14.12 3.86
CA LYS A 258 22.76 14.44 4.79
C LYS A 258 22.44 14.02 6.23
N ASP A 259 21.16 13.97 6.59
CA ASP A 259 20.70 13.55 7.92
C ASP A 259 20.75 12.01 8.10
N TYR A 260 20.98 11.25 7.02
CA TYR A 260 20.95 9.79 6.99
C TYR A 260 22.25 9.16 6.43
N PRO A 261 23.41 9.43 7.03
CA PRO A 261 24.72 9.03 6.46
C PRO A 261 24.95 7.51 6.36
N ALA A 262 24.08 6.71 7.01
CA ALA A 262 24.16 5.24 6.96
C ALA A 262 23.40 4.64 5.78
N ILE A 263 22.66 5.45 5.00
CA ILE A 263 21.87 5.02 3.86
C ILE A 263 22.44 5.63 2.59
N GLU A 264 22.70 4.82 1.58
CA GLU A 264 23.15 5.28 0.27
C GLU A 264 22.04 6.13 -0.38
N ALA A 265 22.38 7.36 -0.78
CA ALA A 265 21.47 8.26 -1.49
C ALA A 265 21.90 8.33 -2.97
N ASP A 266 21.01 7.88 -3.85
CA ASP A 266 21.22 7.86 -5.30
C ASP A 266 20.09 8.62 -6.01
N ASP A 267 20.28 8.97 -7.28
CA ASP A 267 19.23 9.56 -8.09
C ASP A 267 19.17 8.95 -9.51
N CYS A 268 17.98 8.91 -10.07
CA CYS A 268 17.79 8.37 -11.42
C CYS A 268 16.74 9.16 -12.19
N ILE A 269 17.08 9.48 -13.45
CA ILE A 269 16.12 10.07 -14.39
C ILE A 269 15.05 9.04 -14.75
N ILE A 270 13.78 9.42 -14.71
CA ILE A 270 12.62 8.52 -14.81
C ILE A 270 12.63 7.58 -16.02
N ASP A 271 12.96 8.05 -17.19
CA ASP A 271 13.03 7.22 -18.40
C ASP A 271 14.19 6.19 -18.32
N ALA A 272 15.36 6.60 -17.82
CA ALA A 272 16.45 5.68 -17.55
C ALA A 272 16.10 4.67 -16.44
N LEU A 273 15.35 5.09 -15.41
CA LEU A 273 14.85 4.21 -14.37
C LEU A 273 13.91 3.13 -14.92
N CYS A 274 12.96 3.48 -15.79
CA CYS A 274 12.06 2.52 -16.43
C CYS A 274 12.84 1.42 -17.18
N MET A 275 13.87 1.80 -17.93
CA MET A 275 14.75 0.85 -18.59
C MET A 275 15.51 -0.04 -17.58
N LYS A 276 16.11 0.56 -16.56
CA LYS A 276 16.88 -0.17 -15.54
C LYS A 276 16.02 -1.14 -14.73
N LEU A 277 14.77 -0.79 -14.41
CA LEU A 277 13.82 -1.66 -13.72
C LEU A 277 13.50 -2.91 -14.52
N VAL A 278 13.38 -2.81 -15.85
CA VAL A 278 13.16 -3.95 -16.75
C VAL A 278 14.43 -4.78 -16.98
N GLN A 279 15.62 -4.18 -16.83
CA GLN A 279 16.89 -4.90 -17.02
C GLN A 279 17.40 -5.55 -15.74
N LYS A 280 17.35 -4.82 -14.62
CA LYS A 280 17.96 -5.22 -13.35
C LYS A 280 17.24 -4.59 -12.15
N PRO A 281 15.98 -5.01 -11.84
CA PRO A 281 15.19 -4.41 -10.76
C PRO A 281 15.81 -4.59 -9.37
N GLU A 282 16.56 -5.65 -9.14
CA GLU A 282 17.20 -5.98 -7.86
C GLU A 282 18.32 -5.01 -7.42
N GLN A 283 18.69 -4.04 -8.26
CA GLN A 283 19.62 -2.98 -7.89
C GLN A 283 18.99 -1.86 -7.07
N PHE A 284 17.65 -1.85 -6.93
CA PHE A 284 16.91 -0.81 -6.22
C PHE A 284 16.30 -1.35 -4.93
N ASP A 285 16.35 -0.53 -3.88
CA ASP A 285 15.72 -0.82 -2.58
C ASP A 285 14.49 0.07 -2.37
N VAL A 286 14.68 1.37 -2.12
CA VAL A 286 13.60 2.33 -1.96
C VAL A 286 13.67 3.37 -3.07
N LEU A 287 12.57 3.54 -3.80
CA LEU A 287 12.40 4.57 -4.82
C LEU A 287 11.50 5.67 -4.27
N VAL A 288 11.98 6.91 -4.18
CA VAL A 288 11.15 8.06 -3.80
C VAL A 288 10.88 8.93 -5.02
N ALA A 289 9.60 9.25 -5.25
CA ALA A 289 9.18 9.92 -6.48
C ALA A 289 8.09 10.98 -6.26
N PRO A 290 8.06 12.05 -7.08
CA PRO A 290 6.87 12.87 -7.28
C PRO A 290 5.67 12.03 -7.70
N ASN A 291 4.48 12.60 -7.56
CA ASN A 291 3.22 11.88 -7.67
C ASN A 291 3.05 11.11 -8.98
N LEU A 292 3.17 11.77 -10.13
CA LEU A 292 2.96 11.13 -11.43
C LEU A 292 4.00 10.04 -11.70
N TYR A 293 5.27 10.29 -11.43
CA TYR A 293 6.31 9.28 -11.66
C TYR A 293 6.12 8.08 -10.73
N GLY A 294 5.78 8.33 -9.46
CA GLY A 294 5.46 7.27 -8.50
C GLY A 294 4.31 6.39 -8.95
N ASP A 295 3.29 6.96 -9.60
CA ASP A 295 2.17 6.19 -10.18
C ASP A 295 2.64 5.28 -11.31
N ILE A 296 3.32 5.84 -12.29
CA ILE A 296 3.79 5.10 -13.47
C ILE A 296 4.74 3.96 -13.08
N ILE A 297 5.75 4.24 -12.25
CA ILE A 297 6.74 3.22 -11.89
C ILE A 297 6.18 2.14 -10.97
N SER A 298 5.16 2.45 -10.17
CA SER A 298 4.56 1.44 -9.30
C SER A 298 3.77 0.39 -10.09
N ASP A 299 3.07 0.80 -11.13
CA ASP A 299 2.36 -0.14 -12.02
C ASP A 299 3.34 -0.94 -12.88
N LEU A 300 4.41 -0.28 -13.37
CA LEU A 300 5.51 -0.99 -14.01
C LEU A 300 6.09 -2.07 -13.09
N CYS A 301 6.42 -1.71 -11.85
CA CYS A 301 6.99 -2.63 -10.87
C CYS A 301 6.02 -3.75 -10.47
N ALA A 302 4.72 -3.48 -10.34
CA ALA A 302 3.72 -4.52 -10.14
C ALA A 302 3.72 -5.53 -11.29
N GLY A 303 3.86 -5.06 -12.53
CA GLY A 303 4.02 -5.93 -13.71
C GLY A 303 5.26 -6.83 -13.67
N LEU A 304 6.36 -6.37 -13.05
CA LEU A 304 7.58 -7.17 -12.91
C LEU A 304 7.39 -8.39 -12.00
N VAL A 305 6.48 -8.32 -11.04
CA VAL A 305 6.28 -9.35 -9.99
C VAL A 305 5.00 -10.17 -10.16
N GLY A 306 4.33 -10.08 -11.31
CA GLY A 306 3.16 -10.91 -11.65
C GLY A 306 1.83 -10.18 -11.64
N GLY A 307 1.83 -8.84 -11.54
CA GLY A 307 0.66 -7.99 -11.72
C GLY A 307 0.06 -7.41 -10.44
N LEU A 308 -0.99 -6.61 -10.63
CA LEU A 308 -1.62 -5.81 -9.57
C LEU A 308 -2.33 -6.65 -8.49
N GLY A 309 -2.64 -7.91 -8.77
CA GLY A 309 -3.29 -8.82 -7.82
C GLY A 309 -2.46 -9.13 -6.56
N PHE A 310 -1.19 -8.76 -6.55
CA PHE A 310 -0.26 -8.91 -5.42
C PHE A 310 0.34 -7.56 -4.98
N ALA A 311 -0.24 -6.44 -5.38
CA ALA A 311 0.25 -5.11 -5.10
C ALA A 311 -0.55 -4.43 -3.98
N PRO A 312 -0.09 -4.48 -2.71
CA PRO A 312 -0.68 -3.72 -1.62
C PRO A 312 -0.22 -2.26 -1.66
N SER A 313 -1.00 -1.39 -1.04
CA SER A 313 -0.69 0.03 -0.90
C SER A 313 -1.17 0.58 0.44
N ALA A 314 -0.44 1.57 0.96
CA ALA A 314 -0.86 2.37 2.11
C ALA A 314 -0.72 3.86 1.80
N ASN A 315 -1.78 4.62 2.00
CA ASN A 315 -1.78 6.08 1.95
C ASN A 315 -1.60 6.59 3.38
N ILE A 316 -0.48 7.25 3.66
CA ILE A 316 -0.03 7.58 5.00
C ILE A 316 -0.02 9.09 5.20
N GLY A 317 -0.78 9.55 6.18
CA GLY A 317 -0.80 10.92 6.70
C GLY A 317 -0.28 10.99 8.13
N ALA A 318 -0.32 12.19 8.70
CA ALA A 318 0.13 12.40 10.08
C ALA A 318 -0.80 11.74 11.12
N LYS A 319 -2.10 11.66 10.84
CA LYS A 319 -3.12 11.12 11.75
C LYS A 319 -3.92 9.97 11.15
N THR A 320 -3.95 9.83 9.85
CA THR A 320 -4.82 8.90 9.12
C THR A 320 -3.99 8.02 8.21
N ARG A 321 -4.34 6.74 8.15
CA ARG A 321 -3.77 5.75 7.24
C ARG A 321 -4.88 5.01 6.53
N ILE A 322 -4.80 4.95 5.21
CA ILE A 322 -5.78 4.27 4.36
C ILE A 322 -5.04 3.21 3.55
N TYR A 323 -5.35 1.96 3.82
CA TYR A 323 -4.76 0.82 3.13
C TYR A 323 -5.66 0.39 1.98
N GLU A 324 -5.07 -0.03 0.86
CA GLU A 324 -5.84 -0.42 -0.32
C GLU A 324 -5.05 -1.40 -1.20
N ALA A 325 -5.76 -2.18 -2.01
CA ALA A 325 -5.16 -2.87 -3.14
C ALA A 325 -5.00 -1.88 -4.31
N VAL A 326 -3.95 -2.04 -5.12
CA VAL A 326 -3.70 -1.14 -6.25
C VAL A 326 -4.60 -1.45 -7.44
N HIS A 327 -5.08 -2.70 -7.59
CA HIS A 327 -5.93 -3.13 -8.72
C HIS A 327 -7.29 -2.42 -8.78
N GLY A 328 -7.91 -2.43 -9.96
CA GLY A 328 -9.24 -1.88 -10.22
C GLY A 328 -10.39 -2.78 -9.74
N SER A 329 -11.62 -2.37 -10.06
CA SER A 329 -12.87 -3.03 -9.62
C SER A 329 -13.24 -4.29 -10.41
N ALA A 330 -12.64 -4.55 -11.57
CA ALA A 330 -12.86 -5.71 -12.43
C ALA A 330 -14.34 -6.18 -12.48
N PRO A 331 -15.25 -5.33 -12.96
CA PRO A 331 -16.70 -5.60 -12.88
C PRO A 331 -17.14 -6.83 -13.67
N ASP A 332 -16.37 -7.25 -14.65
CA ASP A 332 -16.60 -8.42 -15.51
C ASP A 332 -16.50 -9.75 -14.76
N ILE A 333 -15.77 -9.82 -13.66
CA ILE A 333 -15.62 -11.03 -12.83
C ILE A 333 -16.27 -10.88 -11.44
N ALA A 334 -16.90 -9.75 -11.16
CA ALA A 334 -17.54 -9.50 -9.87
C ALA A 334 -18.63 -10.52 -9.56
N GLY A 335 -18.69 -11.00 -8.31
CA GLY A 335 -19.67 -12.00 -7.84
C GLY A 335 -19.42 -13.42 -8.36
N GLN A 336 -18.34 -13.66 -9.11
CA GLN A 336 -18.03 -14.99 -9.67
C GLN A 336 -17.05 -15.80 -8.82
N ASN A 337 -16.63 -15.29 -7.68
CA ASN A 337 -15.61 -15.93 -6.82
C ASN A 337 -14.27 -16.23 -7.53
N LYS A 338 -13.92 -15.40 -8.50
CA LYS A 338 -12.67 -15.51 -9.27
C LYS A 338 -11.60 -14.52 -8.79
N ALA A 339 -12.01 -13.44 -8.12
CA ALA A 339 -11.09 -12.40 -7.67
C ALA A 339 -10.08 -12.94 -6.66
N ASN A 340 -8.80 -12.62 -6.88
CA ASN A 340 -7.73 -12.94 -5.96
C ASN A 340 -7.65 -11.88 -4.84
N PRO A 341 -7.92 -12.20 -3.56
CA PRO A 341 -7.90 -11.23 -2.48
C PRO A 341 -6.48 -10.93 -1.94
N SER A 342 -5.41 -11.47 -2.53
CA SER A 342 -4.06 -11.37 -1.97
C SER A 342 -3.61 -9.93 -1.78
N ALA A 343 -3.85 -9.03 -2.73
CA ALA A 343 -3.43 -7.63 -2.63
C ALA A 343 -4.07 -6.92 -1.44
N ILE A 344 -5.40 -7.04 -1.26
CA ILE A 344 -6.10 -6.41 -0.12
C ILE A 344 -5.71 -7.06 1.22
N LEU A 345 -5.47 -8.37 1.26
CA LEU A 345 -4.99 -9.08 2.45
C LEU A 345 -3.56 -8.68 2.80
N MET A 346 -2.69 -8.45 1.82
CA MET A 346 -1.34 -7.91 2.06
C MET A 346 -1.41 -6.46 2.55
N ALA A 347 -2.32 -5.63 2.02
CA ALA A 347 -2.58 -4.29 2.53
C ALA A 347 -3.12 -4.35 3.98
N PHE A 348 -3.97 -5.30 4.30
CA PHE A 348 -4.40 -5.57 5.67
C PHE A 348 -3.25 -6.02 6.58
N ALA A 349 -2.32 -6.83 6.10
CA ALA A 349 -1.11 -7.18 6.85
C ALA A 349 -0.23 -5.94 7.15
N MET A 350 -0.12 -4.98 6.21
CA MET A 350 0.52 -3.69 6.48
C MET A 350 -0.20 -2.93 7.60
N MET A 351 -1.54 -2.87 7.55
CA MET A 351 -2.35 -2.27 8.60
C MET A 351 -2.12 -2.93 9.96
N LEU A 352 -2.09 -4.26 10.02
CA LEU A 352 -1.83 -5.00 11.26
C LEU A 352 -0.46 -4.69 11.87
N ASN A 353 0.58 -4.54 11.04
CA ASN A 353 1.91 -4.12 11.50
C ASN A 353 1.84 -2.73 12.15
N ASP A 354 1.19 -1.79 11.49
CA ASP A 354 1.06 -0.42 11.98
C ASP A 354 0.17 -0.31 13.23
N LEU A 355 -0.78 -1.23 13.38
CA LEU A 355 -1.61 -1.41 14.56
C LEU A 355 -0.89 -2.15 15.71
N GLY A 356 0.41 -2.45 15.58
CA GLY A 356 1.19 -3.12 16.63
C GLY A 356 0.89 -4.61 16.77
N MET A 357 0.39 -5.25 15.72
CA MET A 357 0.09 -6.68 15.65
C MET A 357 1.03 -7.44 14.67
N PRO A 358 2.37 -7.31 14.77
CA PRO A 358 3.30 -7.87 13.79
C PRO A 358 3.23 -9.40 13.69
N ASP A 359 2.93 -10.10 14.78
CA ASP A 359 2.79 -11.56 14.77
C ASP A 359 1.58 -12.00 13.92
N LYS A 360 0.46 -11.26 13.97
CA LYS A 360 -0.72 -11.53 13.15
C LYS A 360 -0.45 -11.21 11.69
N ALA A 361 0.23 -10.10 11.40
CA ALA A 361 0.66 -9.72 10.06
C ALA A 361 1.60 -10.78 9.45
N ALA A 362 2.58 -11.27 10.22
CA ALA A 362 3.49 -12.32 9.77
C ALA A 362 2.77 -13.63 9.47
N ARG A 363 1.81 -14.03 10.30
CA ARG A 363 0.98 -15.22 10.07
C ARG A 363 0.14 -15.08 8.80
N LEU A 364 -0.46 -13.93 8.56
CA LEU A 364 -1.23 -13.64 7.35
C LEU A 364 -0.36 -13.72 6.11
N ASN A 365 0.78 -13.04 6.11
CA ASN A 365 1.71 -13.07 4.98
C ASN A 365 2.22 -14.49 4.69
N ALA A 366 2.57 -15.28 5.73
CA ALA A 366 2.99 -16.66 5.55
C ALA A 366 1.89 -17.53 4.92
N ALA A 367 0.63 -17.32 5.30
CA ALA A 367 -0.50 -18.03 4.73
C ALA A 367 -0.75 -17.66 3.25
N ILE A 368 -0.63 -16.38 2.90
CA ILE A 368 -0.73 -15.91 1.51
C ILE A 368 0.38 -16.56 0.67
N LEU A 369 1.64 -16.52 1.14
CA LEU A 369 2.76 -17.12 0.43
C LEU A 369 2.60 -18.62 0.20
N ALA A 370 2.14 -19.37 1.21
CA ALA A 370 1.87 -20.79 1.08
C ALA A 370 0.78 -21.09 0.03
N GLN A 371 -0.30 -20.28 0.03
CA GLN A 371 -1.41 -20.41 -0.91
C GLN A 371 -0.97 -20.15 -2.36
N VAL A 372 -0.14 -19.10 -2.54
CA VAL A 372 0.40 -18.73 -3.86
C VAL A 372 1.35 -19.82 -4.37
N ALA A 373 2.23 -20.33 -3.51
CA ALA A 373 3.18 -21.39 -3.87
C ALA A 373 2.50 -22.70 -4.26
N GLU A 374 1.29 -22.99 -3.75
CA GLU A 374 0.47 -24.15 -4.16
C GLU A 374 -0.22 -23.97 -5.52
N GLY A 375 -0.07 -22.80 -6.18
CA GLY A 375 -0.70 -22.48 -7.46
C GLY A 375 -2.24 -22.32 -7.38
N LYS A 376 -2.78 -22.11 -6.17
CA LYS A 376 -4.22 -21.97 -5.93
C LYS A 376 -4.70 -20.50 -5.95
N ALA A 377 -3.78 -19.57 -5.99
CA ALA A 377 -4.04 -18.14 -6.14
C ALA A 377 -3.52 -17.70 -7.50
N GLY A 378 -4.37 -17.78 -8.52
CA GLY A 378 -4.09 -17.20 -9.83
C GLY A 378 -4.27 -15.68 -9.81
N THR A 379 -3.52 -14.97 -10.64
CA THR A 379 -3.90 -13.63 -11.09
C THR A 379 -4.97 -13.81 -12.16
N ALA A 380 -6.12 -13.17 -12.00
CA ALA A 380 -7.11 -13.10 -13.08
C ALA A 380 -6.59 -12.20 -14.19
#